data_9fc460367ced791c768b31c8e9edbdc1
#
_entry.id   9fc460367ced791c768b31c8e9edbdc1
#
_cell.length_a   1.000
_cell.length_b   1.000
_cell.length_c   1.000
_cell.angle_alpha   90.00
_cell.angle_beta   90.00
_cell.angle_gamma   90.00
#
_symmetry.space_group_name_H-M   'P 1'
#
loop_
_entity.id
_entity.type
_entity.pdbx_description
1 polymer ?
#
loop_
_entity_poly.entity_id
_entity_poly.type
_entity_poly.pdbx_seq_one_letter_code
_entity_poly.pdbx_strand_id
1 'polypeptide(L)'
;MAEIPTWTPVVALALTDSDGRLLLQQRPAGKHHAGLWEFPGGKVEPGEKPRIALVREIREELGLEIDPAALSPALVTDETSDRAIVLFLYTATEWLGNPQGREGQEWGWFTSSEAAALPLAPMDRDLLARLPL
;
A
#
# COMPACT_ATOMS: atom_id res chain seq x y z
N MET A 1 -8.29 -25.22 22.98
CA MET A 1 -7.74 -23.87 22.76
C MET A 1 -7.69 -23.61 21.28
N ALA A 2 -8.22 -22.45 20.86
CA ALA A 2 -8.20 -22.07 19.46
C ALA A 2 -6.78 -21.70 19.02
N GLU A 3 -6.41 -22.13 17.81
CA GLU A 3 -5.13 -21.74 17.22
C GLU A 3 -5.20 -20.29 16.71
N ILE A 4 -4.07 -19.59 16.85
CA ILE A 4 -3.93 -18.24 16.29
C ILE A 4 -3.67 -18.39 14.80
N PRO A 5 -4.37 -17.64 13.93
CA PRO A 5 -4.05 -17.64 12.49
C PRO A 5 -2.58 -17.30 12.26
N THR A 6 -1.95 -17.98 11.32
CA THR A 6 -0.52 -17.83 11.03
C THR A 6 -0.25 -17.03 9.75
N TRP A 7 -1.22 -16.29 9.25
CA TRP A 7 -1.03 -15.41 8.11
C TRP A 7 -0.57 -14.02 8.56
N THR A 8 0.12 -13.31 7.65
CA THR A 8 0.67 -11.98 7.92
C THR A 8 -0.28 -10.91 7.38
N PRO A 9 -0.81 -10.03 8.24
CA PRO A 9 -1.60 -8.90 7.78
C PRO A 9 -0.71 -7.78 7.27
N VAL A 10 -1.01 -7.31 6.06
CA VAL A 10 -0.35 -6.18 5.42
C VAL A 10 -1.41 -5.14 5.07
N VAL A 11 -1.09 -3.87 5.22
CA VAL A 11 -1.96 -2.76 4.88
C VAL A 11 -1.32 -1.91 3.79
N ALA A 12 -2.12 -1.35 2.90
CA ALA A 12 -1.65 -0.49 1.82
C ALA A 12 -2.65 0.62 1.56
N LEU A 13 -2.18 1.68 0.90
CA LEU A 13 -2.97 2.89 0.65
C LEU A 13 -3.05 3.21 -0.83
N ALA A 14 -4.27 3.35 -1.34
CA ALA A 14 -4.53 3.99 -2.63
C ALA A 14 -4.85 5.46 -2.37
N LEU A 15 -3.81 6.29 -2.38
CA LEU A 15 -3.93 7.74 -2.18
C LEU A 15 -4.16 8.38 -3.54
N THR A 16 -5.25 9.14 -3.66
CA THR A 16 -5.65 9.76 -4.93
C THR A 16 -5.56 11.27 -4.81
N ASP A 17 -4.90 11.91 -5.77
CA ASP A 17 -4.82 13.37 -5.81
C ASP A 17 -6.06 13.99 -6.49
N SER A 18 -6.09 15.31 -6.59
CA SER A 18 -7.22 16.04 -7.18
C SER A 18 -7.44 15.76 -8.67
N ASP A 19 -6.42 15.22 -9.35
CA ASP A 19 -6.51 14.84 -10.76
C ASP A 19 -6.86 13.35 -10.96
N GLY A 20 -7.13 12.64 -9.87
CA GLY A 20 -7.47 11.22 -9.92
C GLY A 20 -6.27 10.30 -10.09
N ARG A 21 -5.05 10.80 -9.86
CA ARG A 21 -3.84 9.99 -9.96
C ARG A 21 -3.54 9.30 -8.66
N LEU A 22 -2.97 8.09 -8.77
CA LEU A 22 -2.59 7.23 -7.64
C LEU A 22 -1.12 7.40 -7.30
N LEU A 23 -0.81 7.44 -6.01
CA LEU A 23 0.56 7.43 -5.52
C LEU A 23 1.06 5.99 -5.45
N LEU A 24 2.13 5.69 -6.18
CA LEU A 24 2.77 4.38 -6.16
C LEU A 24 4.26 4.55 -5.89
N GLN A 25 4.87 3.52 -5.36
CA GLN A 25 6.31 3.48 -5.11
C GLN A 25 6.91 2.19 -5.63
N GLN A 26 8.21 2.23 -5.94
CA GLN A 26 8.96 1.08 -6.43
C GLN A 26 9.68 0.43 -5.26
N ARG A 27 9.57 -0.89 -5.14
CA ARG A 27 10.27 -1.62 -4.08
C ARG A 27 11.78 -1.52 -4.27
N PRO A 28 12.52 -1.13 -3.23
CA PRO A 28 13.97 -0.95 -3.35
C PRO A 28 14.69 -2.29 -3.58
N ALA A 29 15.93 -2.19 -4.08
CA ALA A 29 16.81 -3.35 -4.27
C ALA A 29 17.04 -4.08 -2.95
N GLY A 30 17.16 -5.40 -3.00
CA GLY A 30 17.37 -6.25 -1.83
C GLY A 30 16.12 -6.70 -1.11
N LYS A 31 14.95 -6.20 -1.49
CA LYS A 31 13.67 -6.64 -0.95
C LYS A 31 12.98 -7.63 -1.87
N HIS A 32 12.02 -8.39 -1.32
CA HIS A 32 11.20 -9.28 -2.13
C HIS A 32 10.43 -8.46 -3.17
N HIS A 33 10.37 -8.95 -4.42
CA HIS A 33 9.80 -8.22 -5.57
C HIS A 33 10.51 -6.89 -5.85
N ALA A 34 11.84 -6.82 -5.65
CA ALA A 34 12.63 -5.62 -5.93
C ALA A 34 12.40 -5.13 -7.37
N GLY A 35 12.25 -3.81 -7.52
CA GLY A 35 12.00 -3.18 -8.82
C GLY A 35 10.55 -3.14 -9.25
N LEU A 36 9.65 -3.86 -8.57
CA LEU A 36 8.23 -3.82 -8.87
C LEU A 36 7.57 -2.65 -8.13
N TRP A 37 6.53 -2.09 -8.75
CA TRP A 37 5.77 -0.99 -8.18
C TRP A 37 4.61 -1.50 -7.33
N GLU A 38 4.23 -0.72 -6.33
CA GLU A 38 3.23 -1.11 -5.35
C GLU A 38 2.51 0.10 -4.76
N PHE A 39 1.34 -0.14 -4.19
CA PHE A 39 0.74 0.82 -3.27
C PHE A 39 1.59 0.88 -2.01
N PRO A 40 1.86 2.09 -1.47
CA PRO A 40 2.65 2.19 -0.24
C PRO A 40 1.92 1.56 0.95
N GLY A 41 2.68 1.00 1.86
CA GLY A 41 2.16 0.32 3.04
C GLY A 41 3.17 -0.66 3.61
N GLY A 42 2.71 -1.55 4.47
CA GLY A 42 3.58 -2.53 5.08
C GLY A 42 2.87 -3.43 6.08
N LYS A 43 3.65 -4.16 6.86
CA LYS A 43 3.12 -5.12 7.82
C LYS A 43 2.48 -4.45 9.03
N VAL A 44 1.37 -5.02 9.49
CA VAL A 44 0.78 -4.68 10.78
C VAL A 44 1.60 -5.37 11.86
N GLU A 45 2.06 -4.63 12.84
CA GLU A 45 2.87 -5.18 13.93
C GLU A 45 1.98 -5.74 15.06
N PRO A 46 2.53 -6.65 15.89
CA PRO A 46 1.75 -7.22 17.01
C PRO A 46 1.16 -6.11 17.91
N GLY A 47 -0.14 -6.23 18.18
CA GLY A 47 -0.84 -5.26 19.02
C GLY A 47 -1.24 -3.97 18.31
N GLU A 48 -0.85 -3.79 17.07
CA GLU A 48 -1.14 -2.59 16.30
C GLU A 48 -2.46 -2.72 15.55
N LYS A 49 -3.28 -1.66 15.54
CA LYS A 49 -4.50 -1.65 14.73
C LYS A 49 -4.15 -1.36 13.26
N PRO A 50 -4.89 -1.93 12.30
CA PRO A 50 -4.56 -1.78 10.87
C PRO A 50 -4.44 -0.33 10.40
N ARG A 51 -5.36 0.54 10.79
CA ARG A 51 -5.30 1.96 10.38
C ARG A 51 -4.06 2.67 10.93
N ILE A 52 -3.69 2.36 12.17
CA ILE A 52 -2.52 2.93 12.81
C ILE A 52 -1.25 2.42 12.15
N ALA A 53 -1.21 1.14 11.78
CA ALA A 53 -0.10 0.56 11.03
C ALA A 53 0.08 1.30 9.70
N LEU A 54 -1.01 1.56 8.98
CA LEU A 54 -0.94 2.24 7.69
C LEU A 54 -0.43 3.67 7.85
N VAL A 55 -0.95 4.42 8.80
CA VAL A 55 -0.49 5.79 9.08
C VAL A 55 1.01 5.79 9.39
N ARG A 56 1.47 4.85 10.19
CA ARG A 56 2.89 4.71 10.54
C ARG A 56 3.74 4.39 9.32
N GLU A 57 3.33 3.41 8.51
CA GLU A 57 4.08 3.01 7.31
C GLU A 57 4.18 4.14 6.30
N ILE A 58 3.11 4.89 6.07
CA ILE A 58 3.11 6.01 5.13
C ILE A 58 4.04 7.13 5.61
N ARG A 59 4.08 7.38 6.92
CA ARG A 59 5.01 8.34 7.49
C ARG A 59 6.45 7.89 7.31
N GLU A 60 6.74 6.64 7.59
CA GLU A 60 8.09 6.09 7.49
C GLU A 60 8.60 6.07 6.05
N GLU A 61 7.76 5.67 5.10
CA GLU A 61 8.16 5.49 3.71
C GLU A 61 8.16 6.80 2.93
N LEU A 62 7.18 7.66 3.13
CA LEU A 62 6.92 8.82 2.28
C LEU A 62 6.88 10.16 3.00
N GLY A 63 6.89 10.15 4.32
CA GLY A 63 6.86 11.39 5.11
C GLY A 63 5.52 12.11 5.10
N LEU A 64 4.45 11.42 4.71
CA LEU A 64 3.12 12.00 4.70
C LEU A 64 2.38 11.72 6.00
N GLU A 65 1.55 12.67 6.42
CA GLU A 65 0.68 12.51 7.58
C GLU A 65 -0.75 12.27 7.11
N ILE A 66 -1.31 11.14 7.55
CA ILE A 66 -2.69 10.75 7.23
C ILE A 66 -3.48 10.65 8.53
N ASP A 67 -4.63 11.30 8.57
CA ASP A 67 -5.58 11.13 9.67
C ASP A 67 -6.20 9.72 9.54
N PRO A 68 -6.13 8.86 10.56
CA PRO A 68 -6.75 7.54 10.50
C PRO A 68 -8.23 7.58 10.13
N ALA A 69 -8.94 8.64 10.52
CA ALA A 69 -10.36 8.82 10.19
C ALA A 69 -10.61 9.10 8.72
N ALA A 70 -9.57 9.54 7.97
CA ALA A 70 -9.68 9.81 6.54
C ALA A 70 -9.50 8.55 5.69
N LEU A 71 -9.14 7.42 6.30
CA LEU A 71 -8.96 6.15 5.62
C LEU A 71 -10.29 5.42 5.47
N SER A 72 -10.55 4.89 4.27
CA SER A 72 -11.73 4.06 3.99
C SER A 72 -11.29 2.67 3.55
N PRO A 73 -11.74 1.60 4.22
CA PRO A 73 -11.44 0.23 3.74
C PRO A 73 -12.05 0.02 2.35
N ALA A 74 -11.30 -0.58 1.45
CA ALA A 74 -11.75 -0.75 0.08
C ALA A 74 -11.73 -2.19 -0.41
N LEU A 75 -10.56 -2.83 -0.41
CA LEU A 75 -10.36 -4.15 -1.01
C LEU A 75 -9.47 -5.01 -0.13
N VAL A 76 -9.55 -6.32 -0.35
CA VAL A 76 -8.67 -7.31 0.26
C VAL A 76 -8.16 -8.23 -0.83
N THR A 77 -6.90 -8.59 -0.77
CA THR A 77 -6.33 -9.63 -1.61
C THR A 77 -5.35 -10.46 -0.79
N ASP A 78 -4.99 -11.62 -1.28
CA ASP A 78 -4.02 -12.48 -0.61
C ASP A 78 -2.96 -12.96 -1.59
N GLU A 79 -1.84 -13.41 -1.03
CA GLU A 79 -0.75 -13.96 -1.83
C GLU A 79 -1.15 -15.35 -2.32
N THR A 80 -0.96 -15.61 -3.61
CA THR A 80 -1.27 -16.91 -4.21
C THR A 80 -0.10 -17.88 -4.17
N SER A 81 1.08 -17.43 -3.69
CA SER A 81 2.26 -18.27 -3.50
C SER A 81 2.21 -18.97 -2.12
N ASP A 82 3.32 -19.56 -1.71
CA ASP A 82 3.44 -20.25 -0.41
C ASP A 82 3.43 -19.29 0.78
N ARG A 83 3.50 -17.98 0.55
CA ARG A 83 3.50 -16.98 1.61
C ARG A 83 2.08 -16.69 2.07
N ALA A 84 1.82 -16.84 3.35
CA ALA A 84 0.50 -16.59 3.93
C ALA A 84 0.35 -15.09 4.25
N ILE A 85 0.13 -14.27 3.22
CA ILE A 85 -0.02 -12.82 3.35
C ILE A 85 -1.43 -12.43 2.92
N VAL A 86 -2.08 -11.58 3.71
CA VAL A 86 -3.37 -10.95 3.36
C VAL A 86 -3.15 -9.44 3.37
N LEU A 87 -3.49 -8.79 2.26
CA LEU A 87 -3.31 -7.36 2.07
C LEU A 87 -4.66 -6.64 2.09
N PHE A 88 -4.80 -5.68 3.01
CA PHE A 88 -5.98 -4.84 3.14
C PHE A 88 -5.68 -3.48 2.54
N LEU A 89 -6.41 -3.10 1.48
CA LEU A 89 -6.24 -1.81 0.81
C LEU A 89 -7.24 -0.81 1.36
N TYR A 90 -6.73 0.36 1.76
CA TYR A 90 -7.52 1.52 2.13
C TYR A 90 -7.40 2.58 1.05
N THR A 91 -8.38 3.46 0.97
CA THR A 91 -8.33 4.64 0.10
C THR A 91 -8.35 5.91 0.93
N ALA A 92 -7.75 6.97 0.40
CA ALA A 92 -7.82 8.31 0.97
C ALA A 92 -7.56 9.34 -0.10
N THR A 93 -8.05 10.57 0.13
CA THR A 93 -7.85 11.71 -0.77
C THR A 93 -7.28 12.91 -0.02
N GLU A 94 -7.05 12.79 1.28
CA GLU A 94 -6.57 13.87 2.13
C GLU A 94 -5.28 13.46 2.86
N TRP A 95 -4.31 14.34 2.87
CA TRP A 95 -3.05 14.15 3.57
C TRP A 95 -2.36 15.48 3.82
N LEU A 96 -1.35 15.50 4.69
CA LEU A 96 -0.48 16.64 4.91
C LEU A 96 0.94 16.28 4.47
N GLY A 97 1.64 17.24 3.90
CA GLY A 97 3.03 17.08 3.49
C GLY A 97 3.20 16.78 2.01
N ASN A 98 4.45 16.69 1.59
CA ASN A 98 4.83 16.33 0.23
C ASN A 98 5.55 15.00 0.26
N PRO A 99 5.26 14.07 -0.69
CA PRO A 99 5.92 12.77 -0.71
C PRO A 99 7.43 12.88 -0.83
N GLN A 100 8.13 12.01 -0.14
CA GLN A 100 9.58 11.87 -0.18
C GLN A 100 9.91 10.38 -0.18
N GLY A 101 10.91 9.98 -0.96
CA GLY A 101 11.39 8.59 -0.93
C GLY A 101 12.31 8.37 0.26
N ARG A 102 11.76 8.27 1.46
CA ARG A 102 12.54 8.20 2.71
C ARG A 102 13.37 6.95 2.87
N GLU A 103 13.09 5.93 2.09
CA GLU A 103 13.83 4.67 2.08
C GLU A 103 14.66 4.52 0.81
N GLY A 104 14.87 5.61 0.06
CA GLY A 104 15.61 5.61 -1.19
C GLY A 104 14.83 5.06 -2.37
N GLN A 105 13.54 4.79 -2.20
CA GLN A 105 12.69 4.26 -3.27
C GLN A 105 12.23 5.36 -4.22
N GLU A 106 12.01 5.00 -5.48
CA GLU A 106 11.31 5.86 -6.43
C GLU A 106 9.83 5.88 -6.10
N TRP A 107 9.16 6.99 -6.40
CA TRP A 107 7.72 7.14 -6.23
C TRP A 107 7.18 8.09 -7.29
N GLY A 108 5.88 8.08 -7.50
CA GLY A 108 5.24 9.00 -8.44
C GLY A 108 3.73 8.94 -8.38
N TRP A 109 3.10 9.88 -9.09
CA TRP A 109 1.66 9.94 -9.27
C TRP A 109 1.33 9.43 -10.67
N PHE A 110 0.38 8.50 -10.75
CA PHE A 110 0.05 7.82 -12.00
C PHE A 110 -1.46 7.79 -12.22
N THR A 111 -1.90 8.02 -13.45
CA THR A 111 -3.28 7.72 -13.82
C THR A 111 -3.48 6.21 -13.75
N SER A 112 -4.73 5.73 -13.74
CA SER A 112 -4.98 4.29 -13.70
C SER A 112 -4.37 3.58 -14.91
N SER A 113 -4.39 4.20 -16.09
CA SER A 113 -3.76 3.64 -17.29
C SER A 113 -2.25 3.55 -17.17
N GLU A 114 -1.62 4.62 -16.66
CA GLU A 114 -0.17 4.62 -16.43
C GLU A 114 0.23 3.59 -15.38
N ALA A 115 -0.53 3.49 -14.31
CA ALA A 115 -0.28 2.51 -13.25
C ALA A 115 -0.37 1.08 -13.79
N ALA A 116 -1.38 0.80 -14.62
CA ALA A 116 -1.56 -0.53 -15.22
C ALA A 116 -0.40 -0.92 -16.14
N ALA A 117 0.31 0.07 -16.70
CA ALA A 117 1.46 -0.17 -17.57
C ALA A 117 2.77 -0.40 -16.78
N LEU A 118 2.79 -0.13 -15.48
CA LEU A 118 3.97 -0.36 -14.66
C LEU A 118 4.15 -1.84 -14.36
N PRO A 119 5.41 -2.28 -14.09
CA PRO A 119 5.63 -3.63 -13.56
C PRO A 119 5.21 -3.66 -12.08
N LEU A 120 3.96 -4.03 -11.85
CA LEU A 120 3.37 -4.07 -10.51
C LEU A 120 3.65 -5.40 -9.81
N ALA A 121 3.77 -5.37 -8.48
CA ALA A 121 3.76 -6.57 -7.68
C ALA A 121 2.40 -7.29 -7.86
N PRO A 122 2.37 -8.65 -7.79
CA PRO A 122 1.16 -9.42 -8.14
C PRO A 122 -0.11 -9.02 -7.38
N MET A 123 -0.03 -8.85 -6.06
CA MET A 123 -1.19 -8.43 -5.26
C MET A 123 -1.66 -7.03 -5.64
N ASP A 124 -0.72 -6.13 -5.93
CA ASP A 124 -1.01 -4.75 -6.30
C ASP A 124 -1.69 -4.68 -7.67
N ARG A 125 -1.28 -5.54 -8.60
CA ARG A 125 -1.93 -5.65 -9.91
C ARG A 125 -3.38 -6.11 -9.76
N ASP A 126 -3.63 -7.09 -8.90
CA ASP A 126 -4.98 -7.57 -8.61
C ASP A 126 -5.84 -6.45 -8.00
N LEU A 127 -5.29 -5.71 -7.04
CA LEU A 127 -5.98 -4.59 -6.41
C LEU A 127 -6.31 -3.49 -7.41
N LEU A 128 -5.33 -3.09 -8.23
CA LEU A 128 -5.55 -2.03 -9.22
C LEU A 128 -6.67 -2.41 -10.19
N ALA A 129 -6.71 -3.67 -10.63
CA ALA A 129 -7.74 -4.15 -11.55
C ALA A 129 -9.14 -4.09 -10.95
N ARG A 130 -9.26 -4.15 -9.63
CA ARG A 130 -10.54 -4.15 -8.93
C ARG A 130 -10.93 -2.80 -8.34
N LEU A 131 -10.03 -1.82 -8.32
CA LEU A 131 -10.35 -0.48 -7.82
C LEU A 131 -11.37 0.19 -8.74
N PRO A 132 -12.46 0.75 -8.20
CA PRO A 132 -13.42 1.51 -9.00
C PRO A 132 -12.89 2.94 -9.23
N LEU A 133 -12.15 3.10 -10.31
CA LEU A 133 -11.56 4.40 -10.67
C LEU A 133 -12.31 5.04 -11.83
#